data_9a05c4096203586eb08dae73d406dbf2
#
_entry.id   9a05c4096203586eb08dae73d406dbf2
#
_cell.length_a   1.000
_cell.length_b   1.000
_cell.length_c   1.000
_cell.angle_alpha   90.00
_cell.angle_beta   90.00
_cell.angle_gamma   90.00
#
_symmetry.space_group_name_H-M   'P 1'
#
loop_
_entity.id
_entity.type
_entity.pdbx_description
1 polymer ?
#
loop_
_entity_poly.entity_id
_entity_poly.type
_entity_poly.pdbx_seq_one_letter_code
_entity_poly.pdbx_strand_id
1 'polypeptide(L)'
;MELAHRPAWRWLVVPLAAVMTAAFSFAAPASAQSTLRQAAADDFLIGVAVSNSWLNNSTFANLAATHFSSVTAENEMKWETTEPSQNSFNFSPGDQIVNFARQNNQHVYGHTLVWHSQAPGWVQGLNGTAMDAAMQNHITRLMQHWSDDIQRWDVVNEAVSDNNGQLRNSFLLNAMGPQFIENALTYARAANPSATLCLNDYSIDGINTKSNAYFTMVQDFIQRGVPIDCMGFQAHLILGQVPGNMLQNLQRFASLGLEIWVTELDIRIPRPVSQQNLQQQANDYQQVVQICQQANCDGLTIWGLHDAQSWVDSTFPEFDSPLLWDDNFQPKPAFNAVLNQLGGGGGPGPTPPAPPTNLTANAGSNSVSLSWNGSSGATQYQVHRALGASGGSFSQIGTTSGTSFTDNNVSPNTTYRYRVTASNANGTSDPSNTVTVTTSGSGGPTTPPPGGADCAVTYVANDWGGHPGFTADITIRNTGNTTINGWTLTFSYTAGQTIEPPGWNGTVSQSGSTVTAVNASWNGTIPPNGTANVGFNGTAASVGNNPPPTSFSLNGTSCTVS
;
A
#
# COMPACT_ATOMS: atom_id res chain seq x y z
N MET A 1 -68.48 -1.50 68.01
CA MET A 1 -68.19 -0.77 69.25
C MET A 1 -66.77 -0.31 69.13
N GLU A 2 -66.66 0.80 68.94
CA GLU A 2 -66.49 2.16 69.40
C GLU A 2 -65.18 2.70 68.91
N LEU A 3 -65.27 3.69 68.04
CA LEU A 3 -64.99 5.13 68.21
C LEU A 3 -63.49 5.45 68.32
N ALA A 4 -62.93 6.00 67.26
CA ALA A 4 -62.72 7.40 66.97
C ALA A 4 -61.72 8.13 67.91
N HIS A 5 -60.60 8.61 67.34
CA HIS A 5 -60.23 10.00 67.53
C HIS A 5 -59.01 10.35 66.62
N ARG A 6 -59.20 11.31 65.71
CA ARG A 6 -58.09 12.10 65.10
C ARG A 6 -57.67 13.18 66.07
N PRO A 7 -56.40 13.63 66.07
CA PRO A 7 -56.24 15.03 65.72
C PRO A 7 -54.90 15.40 64.97
N ALA A 8 -55.07 16.46 64.25
CA ALA A 8 -54.22 17.62 64.07
C ALA A 8 -52.87 17.47 63.31
N TRP A 9 -52.90 18.05 62.16
CA TRP A 9 -51.77 18.42 61.35
C TRP A 9 -50.86 19.46 62.01
N ARG A 10 -49.51 19.19 62.00
CA ARG A 10 -48.48 20.20 62.18
C ARG A 10 -47.59 20.17 60.97
N TRP A 11 -47.56 21.29 60.22
CA TRP A 11 -46.65 21.54 59.13
C TRP A 11 -45.26 21.76 59.72
N LEU A 12 -44.27 20.92 59.33
CA LEU A 12 -42.84 21.15 59.50
C LEU A 12 -42.25 21.51 58.15
N VAL A 13 -41.80 22.74 58.05
CA VAL A 13 -41.03 23.24 56.91
C VAL A 13 -39.63 22.66 57.02
N VAL A 14 -39.21 21.84 56.06
CA VAL A 14 -37.86 21.32 55.94
C VAL A 14 -37.16 22.17 54.83
N PRO A 15 -35.98 22.72 55.07
CA PRO A 15 -35.25 23.47 54.04
C PRO A 15 -34.72 22.50 52.99
N LEU A 16 -34.92 22.84 51.70
CA LEU A 16 -34.40 22.15 50.54
C LEU A 16 -32.88 22.38 50.51
N ALA A 17 -32.09 21.40 50.88
CA ALA A 17 -30.66 21.39 50.63
C ALA A 17 -30.47 20.92 49.16
N ALA A 18 -29.97 21.80 48.29
CA ALA A 18 -29.54 21.48 46.93
C ALA A 18 -28.32 20.53 46.98
N VAL A 19 -28.55 19.26 46.70
CA VAL A 19 -27.46 18.30 46.44
C VAL A 19 -26.99 18.52 45.02
N MET A 20 -25.81 19.16 44.83
CA MET A 20 -25.07 19.12 43.58
C MET A 20 -24.54 17.71 43.37
N THR A 21 -25.19 16.93 42.54
CA THR A 21 -24.62 15.71 41.99
C THR A 21 -23.58 16.06 40.97
N ALA A 22 -22.28 15.97 41.35
CA ALA A 22 -21.20 15.96 40.40
C ALA A 22 -21.33 14.72 39.52
N ALA A 23 -21.72 14.90 38.28
CA ALA A 23 -21.68 13.84 37.27
C ALA A 23 -20.19 13.55 36.96
N PHE A 24 -19.65 12.51 37.58
CA PHE A 24 -18.41 11.90 37.12
C PHE A 24 -18.72 11.21 35.81
N SER A 25 -18.35 11.85 34.68
CA SER A 25 -18.25 11.17 33.40
C SER A 25 -17.10 10.16 33.49
N PHE A 26 -17.43 8.90 33.76
CA PHE A 26 -16.49 7.82 33.47
C PHE A 26 -16.29 7.82 31.98
N ALA A 27 -15.09 8.25 31.54
CA ALA A 27 -14.65 7.93 30.17
C ALA A 27 -14.74 6.41 30.02
N ALA A 28 -15.50 5.94 29.05
CA ALA A 28 -15.49 4.53 28.69
C ALA A 28 -14.04 4.11 28.46
N PRO A 29 -13.60 2.95 28.97
CA PRO A 29 -12.26 2.48 28.65
C PRO A 29 -12.12 2.45 27.14
N ALA A 30 -11.02 2.99 26.61
CA ALA A 30 -10.69 2.87 25.20
C ALA A 30 -10.82 1.36 24.88
N SER A 31 -11.65 1.01 23.91
CA SER A 31 -11.77 -0.38 23.46
C SER A 31 -10.36 -0.84 23.10
N ALA A 32 -9.89 -1.91 23.74
CA ALA A 32 -8.62 -2.50 23.38
C ALA A 32 -8.65 -2.79 21.87
N GLN A 33 -7.63 -2.37 21.14
CA GLN A 33 -7.55 -2.63 19.71
C GLN A 33 -7.62 -4.15 19.50
N SER A 34 -8.52 -4.64 18.65
CA SER A 34 -8.64 -6.06 18.33
C SER A 34 -7.31 -6.59 17.77
N THR A 35 -6.96 -7.83 18.11
CA THR A 35 -5.77 -8.47 17.54
C THR A 35 -6.14 -9.23 16.28
N LEU A 36 -5.17 -9.56 15.42
CA LEU A 36 -5.43 -10.34 14.20
C LEU A 36 -6.12 -11.68 14.52
N ARG A 37 -5.63 -12.40 15.56
CA ARG A 37 -6.23 -13.67 15.97
C ARG A 37 -7.63 -13.55 16.56
N GLN A 38 -7.99 -12.41 17.16
CA GLN A 38 -9.35 -12.15 17.65
C GLN A 38 -10.29 -11.74 16.51
N ALA A 39 -9.75 -11.16 15.45
CA ALA A 39 -10.49 -10.72 14.28
C ALA A 39 -10.76 -11.86 13.29
N ALA A 40 -9.90 -12.85 13.26
CA ALA A 40 -10.08 -14.03 12.43
C ALA A 40 -11.29 -14.87 12.93
N ALA A 41 -12.02 -15.48 11.99
CA ALA A 41 -13.05 -16.46 12.33
C ALA A 41 -12.43 -17.67 13.06
N ASP A 42 -13.24 -18.38 13.84
CA ASP A 42 -12.76 -19.50 14.67
C ASP A 42 -12.12 -20.64 13.85
N ASP A 43 -12.51 -20.79 12.60
CA ASP A 43 -12.02 -21.80 11.64
C ASP A 43 -10.93 -21.28 10.69
N PHE A 44 -10.48 -20.02 10.84
CA PHE A 44 -9.42 -19.42 10.04
C PHE A 44 -8.19 -19.10 10.88
N LEU A 45 -7.07 -19.78 10.61
CA LEU A 45 -5.83 -19.55 11.33
C LEU A 45 -5.01 -18.44 10.68
N ILE A 46 -4.67 -17.41 11.45
CA ILE A 46 -3.69 -16.40 11.03
C ILE A 46 -2.33 -16.73 11.63
N GLY A 47 -1.34 -16.97 10.79
CA GLY A 47 -0.01 -17.44 11.16
C GLY A 47 1.10 -16.42 10.94
N VAL A 48 2.25 -16.68 11.56
CA VAL A 48 3.48 -15.90 11.35
C VAL A 48 4.69 -16.83 11.34
N ALA A 49 5.64 -16.60 10.42
CA ALA A 49 6.94 -17.25 10.45
C ALA A 49 7.80 -16.64 11.56
N VAL A 50 8.45 -17.51 12.33
CA VAL A 50 9.28 -17.13 13.49
C VAL A 50 10.61 -17.87 13.47
N SER A 51 11.64 -17.24 14.06
CA SER A 51 12.92 -17.90 14.34
C SER A 51 13.31 -17.74 15.81
N ASN A 52 14.13 -18.65 16.31
CA ASN A 52 14.61 -18.62 17.69
C ASN A 52 15.34 -17.32 18.03
N SER A 53 16.11 -16.78 17.10
CA SER A 53 16.84 -15.53 17.29
C SER A 53 15.90 -14.38 17.61
N TRP A 54 14.78 -14.29 16.89
CA TRP A 54 13.78 -13.24 17.08
C TRP A 54 12.87 -13.49 18.28
N LEU A 55 12.54 -14.74 18.62
CA LEU A 55 11.76 -15.06 19.82
C LEU A 55 12.48 -14.65 21.13
N ASN A 56 13.78 -14.44 21.11
CA ASN A 56 14.53 -13.86 22.24
C ASN A 56 14.32 -12.35 22.41
N ASN A 57 13.74 -11.65 21.41
CA ASN A 57 13.34 -10.27 21.52
C ASN A 57 11.91 -10.21 22.10
N SER A 58 11.75 -9.61 23.27
CA SER A 58 10.47 -9.55 23.98
C SER A 58 9.36 -8.83 23.20
N THR A 59 9.68 -7.79 22.43
CA THR A 59 8.69 -7.08 21.60
C THR A 59 8.19 -8.00 20.49
N PHE A 60 9.10 -8.66 19.80
CA PHE A 60 8.77 -9.64 18.77
C PHE A 60 7.89 -10.78 19.33
N ALA A 61 8.36 -11.42 20.41
CA ALA A 61 7.64 -12.54 21.04
C ALA A 61 6.23 -12.13 21.49
N ASN A 62 6.07 -10.94 22.09
CA ASN A 62 4.78 -10.44 22.53
C ASN A 62 3.83 -10.17 21.34
N LEU A 63 4.32 -9.58 20.25
CA LEU A 63 3.50 -9.35 19.05
C LEU A 63 3.10 -10.67 18.39
N ALA A 64 4.02 -11.61 18.25
CA ALA A 64 3.76 -12.94 17.71
C ALA A 64 2.69 -13.69 18.55
N ALA A 65 2.83 -13.70 19.87
CA ALA A 65 1.88 -14.32 20.79
C ALA A 65 0.49 -13.65 20.76
N THR A 66 0.46 -12.32 20.63
CA THR A 66 -0.78 -11.54 20.74
C THR A 66 -1.61 -11.59 19.47
N HIS A 67 -0.96 -11.47 18.31
CA HIS A 67 -1.66 -11.26 17.04
C HIS A 67 -1.92 -12.54 16.24
N PHE A 68 -1.20 -13.63 16.49
CA PHE A 68 -1.27 -14.81 15.64
C PHE A 68 -1.80 -16.05 16.38
N SER A 69 -2.57 -16.87 15.67
CA SER A 69 -3.10 -18.14 16.16
C SER A 69 -2.26 -19.35 15.71
N SER A 70 -1.30 -19.14 14.80
CA SER A 70 -0.38 -20.17 14.32
C SER A 70 1.03 -19.62 14.16
N VAL A 71 2.04 -20.47 14.31
CA VAL A 71 3.43 -20.15 14.01
C VAL A 71 4.04 -21.21 13.08
N THR A 72 4.95 -20.75 12.22
CA THR A 72 5.76 -21.62 11.33
C THR A 72 7.23 -21.35 11.63
N ALA A 73 8.03 -22.41 11.83
CA ALA A 73 9.47 -22.26 12.00
C ALA A 73 10.12 -21.87 10.68
N GLU A 74 10.83 -20.72 10.65
CA GLU A 74 11.46 -20.22 9.43
C GLU A 74 12.58 -21.16 8.92
N ASN A 75 13.42 -21.66 9.84
CA ASN A 75 14.56 -22.52 9.50
C ASN A 75 14.76 -23.73 10.43
N GLU A 76 14.19 -23.71 11.63
CA GLU A 76 14.54 -24.60 12.73
C GLU A 76 14.04 -26.04 12.55
N MET A 77 13.11 -26.27 11.60
CA MET A 77 12.58 -27.61 11.29
C MET A 77 13.06 -28.15 9.94
N LYS A 78 13.92 -27.43 9.21
CA LYS A 78 14.49 -27.87 7.94
C LYS A 78 15.54 -28.98 8.14
N TRP A 79 15.75 -29.79 7.12
CA TRP A 79 16.58 -31.00 7.20
C TRP A 79 18.01 -30.74 7.70
N GLU A 80 18.67 -29.69 7.20
CA GLU A 80 20.05 -29.37 7.63
C GLU A 80 20.15 -29.00 9.11
N THR A 81 19.11 -28.45 9.70
CA THR A 81 19.05 -28.06 11.13
C THR A 81 18.72 -29.26 12.00
N THR A 82 17.76 -30.09 11.57
CA THR A 82 17.21 -31.19 12.36
C THR A 82 18.05 -32.48 12.29
N GLU A 83 18.78 -32.69 11.18
CA GLU A 83 19.67 -33.85 11.01
C GLU A 83 20.98 -33.46 10.31
N PRO A 84 21.83 -32.62 10.95
CA PRO A 84 23.08 -32.13 10.36
C PRO A 84 24.07 -33.20 9.96
N SER A 85 23.99 -34.38 10.58
CA SER A 85 24.76 -35.59 10.24
C SER A 85 23.83 -36.79 10.27
N GLN A 86 24.10 -37.78 9.44
CA GLN A 86 23.25 -38.96 9.29
C GLN A 86 22.94 -39.63 10.63
N ASN A 87 21.66 -39.82 10.95
CA ASN A 87 21.13 -40.35 12.19
C ASN A 87 21.47 -39.54 13.47
N SER A 88 21.97 -38.31 13.33
CA SER A 88 22.24 -37.40 14.45
C SER A 88 21.21 -36.28 14.45
N PHE A 89 20.13 -36.46 15.20
CA PHE A 89 19.02 -35.53 15.24
C PHE A 89 19.21 -34.44 16.30
N ASN A 90 18.88 -33.19 15.94
CA ASN A 90 18.84 -32.03 16.82
C ASN A 90 17.46 -31.35 16.72
N PHE A 91 16.58 -31.69 17.64
CA PHE A 91 15.24 -31.08 17.69
C PHE A 91 15.17 -29.82 18.53
N SER A 92 16.21 -29.52 19.32
CA SER A 92 16.19 -28.41 20.27
C SER A 92 15.79 -27.03 19.69
N PRO A 93 16.22 -26.64 18.48
CA PRO A 93 15.74 -25.39 17.89
C PRO A 93 14.23 -25.39 17.61
N GLY A 94 13.69 -26.46 17.04
CA GLY A 94 12.24 -26.62 16.79
C GLY A 94 11.43 -26.71 18.08
N ASP A 95 11.95 -27.40 19.11
CA ASP A 95 11.31 -27.54 20.42
C ASP A 95 11.09 -26.19 21.10
N GLN A 96 11.99 -25.22 20.91
CA GLN A 96 11.82 -23.87 21.46
C GLN A 96 10.61 -23.16 20.85
N ILE A 97 10.42 -23.30 19.53
CA ILE A 97 9.27 -22.72 18.82
C ILE A 97 7.97 -23.44 19.22
N VAL A 98 7.99 -24.78 19.29
CA VAL A 98 6.84 -25.57 19.76
C VAL A 98 6.46 -25.18 21.19
N ASN A 99 7.43 -25.02 22.08
CA ASN A 99 7.18 -24.60 23.45
C ASN A 99 6.62 -23.17 23.52
N PHE A 100 7.11 -22.26 22.70
CA PHE A 100 6.53 -20.91 22.57
C PHE A 100 5.06 -20.98 22.13
N ALA A 101 4.76 -21.77 21.11
CA ALA A 101 3.41 -21.95 20.60
C ALA A 101 2.47 -22.52 21.69
N ARG A 102 2.89 -23.57 22.40
CA ARG A 102 2.11 -24.16 23.51
C ARG A 102 1.78 -23.13 24.61
N GLN A 103 2.77 -22.33 25.01
CA GLN A 103 2.60 -21.31 26.06
C GLN A 103 1.60 -20.21 25.65
N ASN A 104 1.40 -20.00 24.35
CA ASN A 104 0.55 -18.96 23.79
C ASN A 104 -0.73 -19.48 23.12
N ASN A 105 -1.05 -20.77 23.29
CA ASN A 105 -2.19 -21.44 22.66
C ASN A 105 -2.23 -21.20 21.15
N GLN A 106 -1.10 -21.47 20.48
CA GLN A 106 -0.93 -21.34 19.04
C GLN A 106 -0.74 -22.71 18.40
N HIS A 107 -1.24 -22.87 17.18
CA HIS A 107 -0.93 -24.01 16.34
C HIS A 107 0.49 -23.89 15.80
N VAL A 108 1.11 -25.03 15.48
CA VAL A 108 2.39 -25.07 14.77
C VAL A 108 2.16 -25.66 13.40
N TYR A 109 2.61 -24.96 12.38
CA TYR A 109 2.67 -25.43 10.99
C TYR A 109 4.09 -25.94 10.74
N GLY A 110 4.25 -27.22 10.43
CA GLY A 110 5.55 -27.87 10.21
C GLY A 110 6.13 -27.53 8.83
N HIS A 111 7.28 -26.89 8.81
CA HIS A 111 7.97 -26.49 7.58
C HIS A 111 9.47 -26.80 7.69
N THR A 112 10.00 -27.66 6.86
CA THR A 112 9.44 -28.59 5.89
C THR A 112 10.19 -29.94 5.98
N LEU A 113 9.53 -31.06 5.67
CA LEU A 113 10.16 -32.38 5.79
C LEU A 113 11.18 -32.63 4.68
N VAL A 114 10.84 -32.31 3.43
CA VAL A 114 11.68 -32.56 2.25
C VAL A 114 11.74 -31.33 1.36
N TRP A 115 12.94 -30.81 1.16
CA TRP A 115 13.20 -29.68 0.27
C TRP A 115 14.52 -29.84 -0.46
N HIS A 116 14.63 -29.34 -1.67
CA HIS A 116 15.84 -29.37 -2.48
C HIS A 116 16.92 -28.38 -2.00
N SER A 117 16.57 -27.43 -1.15
CA SER A 117 17.46 -26.48 -0.49
C SER A 117 17.58 -26.77 1.00
N GLN A 118 18.53 -26.17 1.70
CA GLN A 118 18.78 -26.36 3.13
C GLN A 118 18.72 -27.83 3.59
N ALA A 119 19.28 -28.71 2.76
CA ALA A 119 19.51 -30.12 3.07
C ALA A 119 20.99 -30.34 3.34
N PRO A 120 21.38 -31.17 4.35
CA PRO A 120 22.77 -31.34 4.71
C PRO A 120 23.57 -32.01 3.59
N GLY A 121 24.87 -31.69 3.51
CA GLY A 121 25.72 -32.20 2.43
C GLY A 121 25.81 -33.72 2.36
N TRP A 122 25.68 -34.44 3.51
CA TRP A 122 25.74 -35.88 3.55
C TRP A 122 24.59 -36.56 2.79
N VAL A 123 23.38 -35.99 2.82
CA VAL A 123 22.21 -36.54 2.12
C VAL A 123 22.28 -36.30 0.62
N GLN A 124 22.80 -35.14 0.19
CA GLN A 124 22.89 -34.77 -1.22
C GLN A 124 23.78 -35.70 -2.06
N GLY A 125 24.67 -36.44 -1.42
CA GLY A 125 25.53 -37.42 -2.08
C GLY A 125 24.95 -38.84 -2.17
N LEU A 126 23.78 -39.09 -1.58
CA LEU A 126 23.14 -40.41 -1.60
C LEU A 126 22.41 -40.67 -2.91
N ASN A 127 22.20 -41.93 -3.23
CA ASN A 127 21.43 -42.36 -4.41
C ASN A 127 20.52 -43.55 -4.10
N GLY A 128 19.53 -43.78 -4.95
CA GLY A 128 18.64 -44.95 -4.94
C GLY A 128 18.10 -45.27 -3.55
N THR A 129 18.28 -46.53 -3.13
CA THR A 129 17.77 -47.05 -1.85
C THR A 129 18.38 -46.38 -0.62
N ALA A 130 19.61 -45.84 -0.72
CA ALA A 130 20.24 -45.13 0.39
C ALA A 130 19.56 -43.77 0.64
N MET A 131 19.20 -43.05 -0.41
CA MET A 131 18.44 -41.81 -0.34
C MET A 131 17.02 -42.07 0.19
N ASP A 132 16.36 -43.09 -0.34
CA ASP A 132 15.00 -43.45 0.07
C ASP A 132 14.94 -43.81 1.57
N ALA A 133 15.87 -44.64 2.05
CA ALA A 133 15.97 -44.98 3.47
C ALA A 133 16.28 -43.76 4.37
N ALA A 134 17.17 -42.85 3.91
CA ALA A 134 17.49 -41.64 4.65
C ALA A 134 16.26 -40.71 4.75
N MET A 135 15.54 -40.48 3.65
CA MET A 135 14.32 -39.68 3.60
C MET A 135 13.22 -40.28 4.48
N GLN A 136 12.99 -41.59 4.41
CA GLN A 136 12.02 -42.28 5.27
C GLN A 136 12.36 -42.10 6.76
N ASN A 137 13.62 -42.32 7.13
CA ASN A 137 14.06 -42.16 8.53
C ASN A 137 13.88 -40.73 9.01
N HIS A 138 14.31 -39.74 8.21
CA HIS A 138 14.16 -38.30 8.51
C HIS A 138 12.70 -37.93 8.77
N ILE A 139 11.81 -38.17 7.81
CA ILE A 139 10.38 -37.91 7.93
C ILE A 139 9.80 -38.58 9.17
N THR A 140 10.09 -39.87 9.38
CA THR A 140 9.56 -40.63 10.50
C THR A 140 9.99 -40.01 11.84
N ARG A 141 11.27 -39.66 11.97
CA ARG A 141 11.83 -39.12 13.21
C ARG A 141 11.26 -37.76 13.56
N LEU A 142 11.13 -36.86 12.58
CA LEU A 142 10.54 -35.51 12.80
C LEU A 142 9.08 -35.62 13.19
N MET A 143 8.28 -36.34 12.40
CA MET A 143 6.84 -36.43 12.62
C MET A 143 6.49 -37.18 13.91
N GLN A 144 7.28 -38.14 14.32
CA GLN A 144 7.10 -38.84 15.63
C GLN A 144 7.49 -37.93 16.78
N HIS A 145 8.54 -37.11 16.65
CA HIS A 145 9.01 -36.24 17.71
C HIS A 145 7.97 -35.17 18.06
N TRP A 146 7.31 -34.58 17.06
CA TRP A 146 6.31 -33.54 17.23
C TRP A 146 4.87 -34.02 16.96
N SER A 147 4.57 -35.31 17.10
CA SER A 147 3.27 -35.90 16.75
C SER A 147 2.08 -35.27 17.47
N ASP A 148 2.28 -34.83 18.72
CA ASP A 148 1.21 -34.22 19.54
C ASP A 148 1.03 -32.74 19.29
N ASP A 149 2.01 -32.08 18.67
CA ASP A 149 2.07 -30.62 18.53
C ASP A 149 1.81 -30.14 17.12
N ILE A 150 2.30 -30.89 16.12
CA ILE A 150 2.26 -30.48 14.72
C ILE A 150 1.33 -31.41 13.95
N GLN A 151 0.17 -30.90 13.60
CA GLN A 151 -0.84 -31.66 12.87
C GLN A 151 -0.90 -31.33 11.38
N ARG A 152 -0.10 -30.38 10.88
CA ARG A 152 0.00 -30.04 9.46
C ARG A 152 1.46 -29.84 9.07
N TRP A 153 1.86 -30.41 7.93
CA TRP A 153 3.25 -30.41 7.46
C TRP A 153 3.35 -30.13 5.96
N ASP A 154 4.26 -29.24 5.58
CA ASP A 154 4.83 -29.25 4.23
C ASP A 154 5.69 -30.47 4.07
N VAL A 155 5.16 -31.49 3.39
CA VAL A 155 5.88 -32.76 3.20
C VAL A 155 6.96 -32.62 2.16
N VAL A 156 6.62 -32.02 1.01
CA VAL A 156 7.58 -31.67 -0.04
C VAL A 156 7.40 -30.21 -0.43
N ASN A 157 8.49 -29.46 -0.31
CA ASN A 157 8.54 -28.04 -0.69
C ASN A 157 9.22 -27.86 -2.04
N GLU A 158 8.59 -27.06 -2.94
CA GLU A 158 9.16 -26.58 -4.20
C GLU A 158 9.61 -27.66 -5.19
N ALA A 159 8.76 -28.63 -5.42
CA ALA A 159 9.08 -29.77 -6.27
C ALA A 159 9.10 -29.46 -7.77
N VAL A 160 8.42 -28.39 -8.23
CA VAL A 160 8.25 -28.05 -9.65
C VAL A 160 9.16 -26.89 -10.05
N SER A 161 9.73 -26.96 -11.24
CA SER A 161 10.58 -25.93 -11.83
C SER A 161 9.78 -24.70 -12.28
N ASP A 162 10.38 -23.52 -12.18
CA ASP A 162 9.73 -22.25 -12.48
C ASP A 162 9.42 -22.04 -13.98
N ASN A 163 10.17 -22.69 -14.85
CA ASN A 163 10.20 -22.32 -16.28
C ASN A 163 9.32 -23.18 -17.20
N ASN A 164 9.03 -24.44 -16.83
CA ASN A 164 8.46 -25.41 -17.78
C ASN A 164 7.41 -26.36 -17.20
N GLY A 165 7.07 -26.23 -15.91
CA GLY A 165 6.13 -27.14 -15.24
C GLY A 165 6.62 -28.58 -15.08
N GLN A 166 7.92 -28.84 -15.29
CA GLN A 166 8.53 -30.14 -14.99
C GLN A 166 9.01 -30.16 -13.54
N LEU A 167 9.27 -31.36 -12.99
CA LEU A 167 9.89 -31.47 -11.69
C LEU A 167 11.24 -30.74 -11.67
N ARG A 168 11.53 -30.07 -10.57
CA ARG A 168 12.77 -29.35 -10.35
C ARG A 168 13.96 -30.31 -10.36
N ASN A 169 14.97 -29.99 -11.17
CA ASN A 169 16.22 -30.73 -11.15
C ASN A 169 16.88 -30.57 -9.77
N SER A 170 16.89 -31.64 -8.99
CA SER A 170 17.35 -31.66 -7.61
C SER A 170 18.06 -32.98 -7.30
N PHE A 171 18.81 -33.02 -6.21
CA PHE A 171 19.44 -34.28 -5.75
C PHE A 171 18.39 -35.36 -5.47
N LEU A 172 17.20 -35.00 -4.99
CA LEU A 172 16.07 -35.92 -4.76
C LEU A 172 15.57 -36.55 -6.05
N LEU A 173 15.27 -35.70 -7.07
CA LEU A 173 14.84 -36.21 -8.37
C LEU A 173 15.92 -37.08 -9.04
N ASN A 174 17.18 -36.67 -8.93
CA ASN A 174 18.30 -37.41 -9.53
C ASN A 174 18.55 -38.75 -8.84
N ALA A 175 18.34 -38.82 -7.53
CA ALA A 175 18.55 -40.05 -6.75
C ALA A 175 17.40 -41.04 -6.89
N MET A 176 16.15 -40.59 -6.89
CA MET A 176 14.96 -41.41 -6.74
C MET A 176 13.98 -41.35 -7.92
N GLY A 177 14.21 -40.45 -8.87
CA GLY A 177 13.21 -40.13 -9.89
C GLY A 177 11.98 -39.45 -9.29
N PRO A 178 10.88 -39.28 -10.09
CA PRO A 178 9.67 -38.56 -9.66
C PRO A 178 8.97 -39.19 -8.45
N GLN A 179 9.27 -40.49 -8.16
CA GLN A 179 8.65 -41.23 -7.08
C GLN A 179 8.95 -40.67 -5.69
N PHE A 180 9.98 -39.80 -5.54
CA PHE A 180 10.37 -39.27 -4.22
C PHE A 180 9.20 -38.50 -3.54
N ILE A 181 8.32 -37.86 -4.31
CA ILE A 181 7.19 -37.08 -3.76
C ILE A 181 6.15 -38.04 -3.14
N GLU A 182 5.79 -39.09 -3.87
CA GLU A 182 4.82 -40.09 -3.39
C GLU A 182 5.38 -40.87 -2.18
N ASN A 183 6.66 -41.23 -2.24
CA ASN A 183 7.33 -41.88 -1.12
C ASN A 183 7.32 -41.00 0.13
N ALA A 184 7.65 -39.71 0.00
CA ALA A 184 7.63 -38.76 1.11
C ALA A 184 6.22 -38.64 1.74
N LEU A 185 5.16 -38.47 0.95
CA LEU A 185 3.79 -38.45 1.42
C LEU A 185 3.39 -39.76 2.12
N THR A 186 3.78 -40.90 1.55
CA THR A 186 3.51 -42.23 2.13
C THR A 186 4.20 -42.41 3.47
N TYR A 187 5.48 -42.03 3.58
CA TYR A 187 6.23 -42.10 4.83
C TYR A 187 5.66 -41.14 5.89
N ALA A 188 5.27 -39.95 5.49
CA ALA A 188 4.64 -38.99 6.38
C ALA A 188 3.31 -39.52 6.95
N ARG A 189 2.43 -40.07 6.11
CA ARG A 189 1.18 -40.71 6.55
C ARG A 189 1.40 -41.90 7.46
N ALA A 190 2.42 -42.72 7.18
CA ALA A 190 2.77 -43.85 8.03
C ALA A 190 3.32 -43.41 9.40
N ALA A 191 4.05 -42.29 9.46
CA ALA A 191 4.61 -41.72 10.67
C ALA A 191 3.57 -41.05 11.58
N ASN A 192 2.62 -40.32 11.00
CA ASN A 192 1.48 -39.71 11.70
C ASN A 192 0.20 -39.83 10.86
N PRO A 193 -0.66 -40.84 11.15
CA PRO A 193 -1.88 -41.10 10.38
C PRO A 193 -2.91 -39.97 10.41
N SER A 194 -2.86 -39.07 11.39
CA SER A 194 -3.82 -37.98 11.58
C SER A 194 -3.32 -36.62 11.03
N ALA A 195 -2.06 -36.51 10.66
CA ALA A 195 -1.53 -35.24 10.17
C ALA A 195 -2.05 -34.87 8.79
N THR A 196 -2.32 -33.59 8.57
CA THR A 196 -2.60 -32.99 7.26
C THR A 196 -1.29 -32.85 6.49
N LEU A 197 -1.22 -33.45 5.31
CA LEU A 197 -0.02 -33.55 4.47
C LEU A 197 -0.12 -32.63 3.27
N CYS A 198 0.74 -31.60 3.21
CA CYS A 198 0.73 -30.56 2.19
C CYS A 198 1.89 -30.71 1.20
N LEU A 199 1.66 -30.30 -0.04
CA LEU A 199 2.70 -29.84 -0.95
C LEU A 199 2.68 -28.32 -0.96
N ASN A 200 3.85 -27.68 -0.99
CA ASN A 200 4.00 -26.22 -0.91
C ASN A 200 4.94 -25.71 -1.99
N ASP A 201 4.58 -24.61 -2.67
CA ASP A 201 5.48 -23.95 -3.63
C ASP A 201 5.14 -22.46 -3.84
N TYR A 202 6.11 -21.71 -4.34
CA TYR A 202 5.96 -20.31 -4.76
C TYR A 202 5.57 -20.19 -6.23
N SER A 203 5.11 -19.01 -6.63
CA SER A 203 4.68 -18.70 -8.00
C SER A 203 3.63 -19.66 -8.56
N ILE A 204 2.84 -20.28 -7.69
CA ILE A 204 1.67 -21.08 -8.04
C ILE A 204 0.35 -20.40 -7.62
N ASP A 205 0.41 -19.18 -7.15
CA ASP A 205 -0.73 -18.43 -6.62
C ASP A 205 -1.81 -18.16 -7.67
N GLY A 206 -1.41 -17.91 -8.92
CA GLY A 206 -2.28 -17.77 -10.07
C GLY A 206 -2.27 -19.00 -10.99
N ILE A 207 -3.20 -19.03 -11.95
CA ILE A 207 -3.24 -20.06 -13.01
C ILE A 207 -2.12 -19.80 -14.00
N ASN A 208 -1.12 -20.68 -14.00
CA ASN A 208 0.04 -20.64 -14.88
C ASN A 208 0.58 -22.04 -15.15
N THR A 209 1.68 -22.17 -15.90
CA THR A 209 2.27 -23.47 -16.26
C THR A 209 2.65 -24.29 -15.01
N LYS A 210 3.25 -23.63 -13.98
CA LYS A 210 3.69 -24.30 -12.76
C LYS A 210 2.51 -24.76 -11.91
N SER A 211 1.51 -23.92 -11.69
CA SER A 211 0.30 -24.30 -10.94
C SER A 211 -0.54 -25.34 -11.66
N ASN A 212 -0.53 -25.37 -13.02
CA ASN A 212 -1.18 -26.41 -13.81
C ASN A 212 -0.46 -27.77 -13.65
N ALA A 213 0.87 -27.77 -13.56
CA ALA A 213 1.64 -29.00 -13.31
C ALA A 213 1.30 -29.59 -11.93
N TYR A 214 1.23 -28.75 -10.88
CA TYR A 214 0.76 -29.20 -9.56
C TYR A 214 -0.66 -29.72 -9.60
N PHE A 215 -1.57 -29.01 -10.26
CA PHE A 215 -2.97 -29.42 -10.35
C PHE A 215 -3.10 -30.81 -10.99
N THR A 216 -2.39 -31.07 -12.08
CA THR A 216 -2.38 -32.37 -12.76
C THR A 216 -1.75 -33.46 -11.89
N MET A 217 -0.63 -33.19 -11.23
CA MET A 217 0.06 -34.12 -10.34
C MET A 217 -0.81 -34.52 -9.14
N VAL A 218 -1.44 -33.54 -8.50
CA VAL A 218 -2.31 -33.78 -7.34
C VAL A 218 -3.58 -34.54 -7.73
N GLN A 219 -4.16 -34.23 -8.89
CA GLN A 219 -5.29 -34.99 -9.45
C GLN A 219 -4.93 -36.47 -9.64
N ASP A 220 -3.76 -36.76 -10.20
CA ASP A 220 -3.26 -38.13 -10.36
C ASP A 220 -3.01 -38.81 -9.00
N PHE A 221 -2.42 -38.09 -8.04
CA PHE A 221 -2.20 -38.60 -6.69
C PHE A 221 -3.51 -39.01 -6.00
N ILE A 222 -4.51 -38.15 -6.03
CA ILE A 222 -5.83 -38.43 -5.46
C ILE A 222 -6.46 -39.67 -6.13
N GLN A 223 -6.41 -39.76 -7.47
CA GLN A 223 -6.94 -40.90 -8.22
C GLN A 223 -6.25 -42.23 -7.86
N ARG A 224 -4.96 -42.21 -7.56
CA ARG A 224 -4.17 -43.39 -7.18
C ARG A 224 -4.15 -43.67 -5.68
N GLY A 225 -4.79 -42.81 -4.87
CA GLY A 225 -4.84 -42.96 -3.40
C GLY A 225 -3.54 -42.61 -2.70
N VAL A 226 -2.69 -41.77 -3.30
CA VAL A 226 -1.52 -41.18 -2.62
C VAL A 226 -2.02 -40.22 -1.54
N PRO A 227 -1.52 -40.29 -0.31
CA PRO A 227 -2.08 -39.51 0.80
C PRO A 227 -1.64 -38.04 0.76
N ILE A 228 -2.41 -37.23 0.06
CA ILE A 228 -2.29 -35.78 0.04
C ILE A 228 -3.59 -35.16 0.56
N ASP A 229 -3.50 -34.20 1.46
CA ASP A 229 -4.64 -33.55 2.10
C ASP A 229 -4.71 -32.05 1.82
N CYS A 230 -3.60 -31.40 1.46
CA CYS A 230 -3.49 -29.96 1.48
C CYS A 230 -2.56 -29.46 0.36
N MET A 231 -2.84 -28.21 -0.08
CA MET A 231 -1.96 -27.47 -0.98
C MET A 231 -1.61 -26.12 -0.37
N GLY A 232 -0.31 -25.86 -0.21
CA GLY A 232 0.25 -24.59 0.23
C GLY A 232 0.65 -23.70 -0.94
N PHE A 233 0.32 -22.42 -0.83
CA PHE A 233 0.65 -21.38 -1.78
C PHE A 233 1.50 -20.34 -1.06
N GLN A 234 2.79 -20.23 -1.40
CA GLN A 234 3.72 -19.39 -0.65
C GLN A 234 3.34 -17.90 -0.70
N ALA A 235 2.89 -17.41 -1.84
CA ALA A 235 2.48 -16.02 -2.04
C ALA A 235 3.56 -14.98 -1.73
N HIS A 236 4.81 -15.22 -2.16
CA HIS A 236 5.87 -14.22 -2.19
C HIS A 236 5.62 -13.23 -3.33
N LEU A 237 4.88 -12.17 -3.05
CA LEU A 237 4.36 -11.27 -4.07
C LEU A 237 5.20 -9.99 -4.24
N ILE A 238 4.98 -9.32 -5.37
CA ILE A 238 5.50 -7.98 -5.64
C ILE A 238 4.34 -7.00 -5.59
N LEU A 239 4.57 -5.80 -5.07
CA LEU A 239 3.61 -4.71 -5.00
C LEU A 239 2.81 -4.55 -6.30
N GLY A 240 1.48 -4.56 -6.20
CA GLY A 240 0.56 -4.41 -7.33
C GLY A 240 0.45 -5.64 -8.25
N GLN A 241 1.01 -6.79 -7.87
CA GLN A 241 1.04 -7.99 -8.69
C GLN A 241 0.31 -9.20 -8.08
N VAL A 242 -0.74 -8.97 -7.29
CA VAL A 242 -1.63 -10.06 -6.87
C VAL A 242 -2.27 -10.68 -8.12
N PRO A 243 -2.14 -12.00 -8.36
CA PRO A 243 -2.67 -12.61 -9.57
C PRO A 243 -4.18 -12.45 -9.70
N GLY A 244 -4.66 -11.88 -10.80
CA GLY A 244 -6.09 -11.62 -11.00
C GLY A 244 -6.97 -12.88 -11.06
N ASN A 245 -6.37 -14.06 -11.23
CA ASN A 245 -7.04 -15.35 -11.20
C ASN A 245 -6.68 -16.21 -9.96
N MET A 246 -6.12 -15.61 -8.91
CA MET A 246 -5.74 -16.30 -7.68
C MET A 246 -6.93 -17.01 -7.04
N LEU A 247 -8.06 -16.34 -6.87
CA LEU A 247 -9.27 -16.94 -6.31
C LEU A 247 -9.68 -18.20 -7.09
N GLN A 248 -9.74 -18.10 -8.41
CA GLN A 248 -10.09 -19.24 -9.26
C GLN A 248 -9.09 -20.39 -9.13
N ASN A 249 -7.82 -20.06 -8.96
CA ASN A 249 -6.76 -21.03 -8.78
C ASN A 249 -6.87 -21.78 -7.44
N LEU A 250 -7.04 -21.07 -6.33
CA LEU A 250 -7.23 -21.69 -5.02
C LEU A 250 -8.49 -22.58 -5.01
N GLN A 251 -9.60 -22.07 -5.53
CA GLN A 251 -10.87 -22.81 -5.60
C GLN A 251 -10.80 -24.10 -6.43
N ARG A 252 -10.01 -24.13 -7.52
CA ARG A 252 -9.87 -25.38 -8.28
C ARG A 252 -9.15 -26.48 -7.49
N PHE A 253 -8.13 -26.12 -6.68
CA PHE A 253 -7.49 -27.09 -5.79
C PHE A 253 -8.42 -27.53 -4.65
N ALA A 254 -9.15 -26.59 -4.03
CA ALA A 254 -10.18 -26.90 -3.06
C ALA A 254 -11.26 -27.85 -3.61
N SER A 255 -11.63 -27.71 -4.89
CA SER A 255 -12.60 -28.60 -5.55
C SER A 255 -12.14 -30.06 -5.69
N LEU A 256 -10.86 -30.34 -5.48
CA LEU A 256 -10.30 -31.70 -5.39
C LEU A 256 -10.45 -32.31 -3.98
N GLY A 257 -11.01 -31.56 -3.02
CA GLY A 257 -11.15 -31.99 -1.63
C GLY A 257 -9.93 -31.67 -0.75
N LEU A 258 -9.03 -30.80 -1.22
CA LEU A 258 -7.84 -30.40 -0.47
C LEU A 258 -8.12 -29.20 0.44
N GLU A 259 -7.48 -29.20 1.61
CA GLU A 259 -7.31 -28.00 2.41
C GLU A 259 -6.39 -27.00 1.69
N ILE A 260 -6.69 -25.72 1.81
CA ILE A 260 -5.94 -24.65 1.14
C ILE A 260 -5.29 -23.74 2.18
N TRP A 261 -4.01 -23.46 2.01
CA TRP A 261 -3.27 -22.55 2.88
C TRP A 261 -2.43 -21.56 2.07
N VAL A 262 -2.50 -20.28 2.41
CA VAL A 262 -1.49 -19.31 1.99
C VAL A 262 -0.37 -19.35 3.04
N THR A 263 0.80 -19.87 2.67
CA THR A 263 1.80 -20.33 3.63
C THR A 263 2.86 -19.31 4.00
N GLU A 264 3.17 -18.33 3.13
CA GLU A 264 4.39 -17.52 3.26
C GLU A 264 4.20 -16.10 2.74
N LEU A 265 3.03 -15.51 2.99
CA LEU A 265 2.68 -14.22 2.41
C LEU A 265 3.65 -13.12 2.83
N ASP A 266 4.34 -12.56 1.87
CA ASP A 266 5.00 -11.28 1.92
C ASP A 266 4.77 -10.50 0.62
N ILE A 267 4.77 -9.15 0.69
CA ILE A 267 4.55 -8.29 -0.49
C ILE A 267 5.63 -7.23 -0.54
N ARG A 268 6.71 -7.52 -1.29
CA ARG A 268 7.87 -6.65 -1.36
C ARG A 268 7.64 -5.41 -2.22
N ILE A 269 8.14 -4.28 -1.75
CA ILE A 269 7.99 -2.96 -2.37
C ILE A 269 9.27 -2.61 -3.12
N PRO A 270 9.23 -2.23 -4.43
CA PRO A 270 10.41 -1.69 -5.12
C PRO A 270 10.94 -0.42 -4.43
N ARG A 271 12.25 -0.31 -4.26
CA ARG A 271 12.88 0.91 -3.73
C ARG A 271 12.82 2.07 -4.74
N PRO A 272 12.62 3.34 -4.32
CA PRO A 272 12.43 3.77 -2.94
C PRO A 272 10.99 3.58 -2.45
N VAL A 273 10.83 3.21 -1.19
CA VAL A 273 9.51 3.06 -0.56
C VAL A 273 8.86 4.42 -0.37
N SER A 274 7.62 4.57 -0.78
CA SER A 274 6.80 5.78 -0.63
C SER A 274 5.51 5.49 0.15
N GLN A 275 4.85 6.53 0.64
CA GLN A 275 3.54 6.38 1.30
C GLN A 275 2.49 5.77 0.35
N GLN A 276 2.55 6.10 -0.94
CA GLN A 276 1.67 5.50 -1.94
C GLN A 276 1.94 4.00 -2.11
N ASN A 277 3.21 3.58 -2.07
CA ASN A 277 3.57 2.16 -2.11
C ASN A 277 3.05 1.40 -0.88
N LEU A 278 3.19 1.98 0.32
CA LEU A 278 2.67 1.38 1.55
C LEU A 278 1.14 1.24 1.53
N GLN A 279 0.42 2.20 0.93
CA GLN A 279 -1.02 2.10 0.76
C GLN A 279 -1.40 1.04 -0.29
N GLN A 280 -0.68 0.95 -1.41
CA GLN A 280 -0.89 -0.12 -2.39
C GLN A 280 -0.62 -1.49 -1.76
N GLN A 281 0.45 -1.63 -0.97
CA GLN A 281 0.74 -2.86 -0.24
C GLN A 281 -0.42 -3.25 0.71
N ALA A 282 -1.01 -2.28 1.39
CA ALA A 282 -2.16 -2.52 2.25
C ALA A 282 -3.36 -3.06 1.46
N ASN A 283 -3.63 -2.52 0.28
CA ASN A 283 -4.68 -3.00 -0.61
C ASN A 283 -4.40 -4.42 -1.11
N ASP A 284 -3.16 -4.71 -1.47
CA ASP A 284 -2.73 -6.03 -1.94
C ASP A 284 -2.88 -7.09 -0.82
N TYR A 285 -2.45 -6.79 0.41
CA TYR A 285 -2.67 -7.65 1.58
C TYR A 285 -4.15 -7.90 1.85
N GLN A 286 -4.97 -6.83 1.82
CA GLN A 286 -6.42 -6.95 1.97
C GLN A 286 -7.01 -7.88 0.90
N GLN A 287 -6.59 -7.71 -0.34
CA GLN A 287 -7.06 -8.53 -1.46
C GLN A 287 -6.71 -10.01 -1.28
N VAL A 288 -5.48 -10.34 -0.85
CA VAL A 288 -5.07 -11.74 -0.61
C VAL A 288 -5.89 -12.35 0.53
N VAL A 289 -6.07 -11.66 1.64
CA VAL A 289 -6.92 -12.14 2.75
C VAL A 289 -8.37 -12.36 2.29
N GLN A 290 -8.94 -11.43 1.53
CA GLN A 290 -10.28 -11.56 0.97
C GLN A 290 -10.39 -12.77 0.03
N ILE A 291 -9.41 -12.98 -0.85
CA ILE A 291 -9.35 -14.15 -1.75
C ILE A 291 -9.30 -15.44 -0.94
N CYS A 292 -8.47 -15.49 0.08
CA CYS A 292 -8.33 -16.65 0.95
C CYS A 292 -9.66 -16.97 1.67
N GLN A 293 -10.35 -15.98 2.23
CA GLN A 293 -11.68 -16.13 2.81
C GLN A 293 -12.73 -16.64 1.79
N GLN A 294 -12.72 -16.11 0.56
CA GLN A 294 -13.63 -16.53 -0.51
C GLN A 294 -13.31 -17.94 -1.06
N ALA A 295 -12.07 -18.37 -0.95
CA ALA A 295 -11.64 -19.72 -1.33
C ALA A 295 -11.86 -20.74 -0.21
N ASN A 296 -12.32 -20.32 0.97
CA ASN A 296 -12.39 -21.11 2.21
C ASN A 296 -11.03 -21.71 2.57
N CYS A 297 -9.97 -20.88 2.57
CA CYS A 297 -8.68 -21.33 3.10
C CYS A 297 -8.79 -21.67 4.59
N ASP A 298 -8.03 -22.65 5.03
CA ASP A 298 -7.91 -23.03 6.44
C ASP A 298 -7.04 -22.04 7.23
N GLY A 299 -6.18 -21.31 6.53
CA GLY A 299 -5.36 -20.27 7.14
C GLY A 299 -4.45 -19.53 6.17
N LEU A 300 -3.80 -18.49 6.73
CA LEU A 300 -2.85 -17.65 6.06
C LEU A 300 -1.69 -17.31 7.00
N THR A 301 -0.46 -17.54 6.57
CA THR A 301 0.77 -17.21 7.31
C THR A 301 1.49 -16.04 6.66
N ILE A 302 1.83 -15.02 7.43
CA ILE A 302 2.72 -13.93 7.05
C ILE A 302 4.17 -14.42 7.23
N TRP A 303 5.02 -14.26 6.19
CA TRP A 303 6.38 -14.79 6.22
C TRP A 303 7.37 -13.90 6.95
N GLY A 304 7.10 -13.68 8.24
CA GLY A 304 7.84 -12.85 9.16
C GLY A 304 6.96 -11.83 9.85
N LEU A 305 7.44 -11.24 10.96
CA LEU A 305 6.68 -10.29 11.74
C LEU A 305 6.91 -8.85 11.27
N HIS A 306 8.18 -8.42 11.17
CA HIS A 306 8.58 -7.04 10.87
C HIS A 306 9.69 -7.00 9.81
N ASP A 307 9.80 -5.86 9.14
CA ASP A 307 10.63 -5.73 7.93
C ASP A 307 12.09 -6.12 8.16
N ALA A 308 12.71 -5.78 9.30
CA ALA A 308 14.11 -6.14 9.60
C ALA A 308 14.36 -7.65 9.78
N GLN A 309 13.32 -8.48 9.92
CA GLN A 309 13.44 -9.94 9.93
C GLN A 309 13.47 -10.53 8.53
N SER A 310 12.92 -9.82 7.54
CA SER A 310 12.61 -10.40 6.24
C SER A 310 13.84 -10.87 5.48
N TRP A 311 13.70 -11.99 4.80
CA TRP A 311 14.67 -12.54 3.86
C TRP A 311 14.80 -11.68 2.56
N VAL A 312 13.83 -10.80 2.30
CA VAL A 312 13.72 -10.01 1.07
C VAL A 312 14.95 -9.13 0.86
N ASP A 313 15.38 -8.38 1.87
CA ASP A 313 16.50 -7.44 1.75
C ASP A 313 17.82 -8.11 1.36
N SER A 314 18.06 -9.32 1.88
CA SER A 314 19.28 -10.07 1.57
C SER A 314 19.23 -10.75 0.21
N THR A 315 18.04 -11.07 -0.29
CA THR A 315 17.83 -11.83 -1.54
C THR A 315 17.53 -10.92 -2.73
N PHE A 316 16.82 -9.81 -2.51
CA PHE A 316 16.36 -8.86 -3.53
C PHE A 316 16.70 -7.42 -3.11
N PRO A 317 17.95 -6.96 -3.29
CA PRO A 317 18.40 -5.65 -2.79
C PRO A 317 17.63 -4.46 -3.36
N GLU A 318 16.93 -4.64 -4.49
CA GLU A 318 16.08 -3.63 -5.14
C GLU A 318 14.69 -3.50 -4.50
N PHE A 319 14.34 -4.35 -3.52
CA PHE A 319 13.08 -4.34 -2.80
C PHE A 319 13.27 -4.06 -1.31
N ASP A 320 12.15 -3.80 -0.61
CA ASP A 320 12.12 -3.41 0.81
C ASP A 320 10.73 -3.64 1.41
N SER A 321 10.65 -3.50 2.72
CA SER A 321 9.41 -3.33 3.50
C SER A 321 8.28 -4.33 3.19
N PRO A 322 8.52 -5.65 3.19
CA PRO A 322 7.53 -6.62 2.72
C PRO A 322 6.43 -6.97 3.72
N LEU A 323 6.59 -6.70 5.03
CA LEU A 323 5.79 -7.27 6.11
C LEU A 323 4.78 -6.28 6.72
N LEU A 324 4.09 -6.70 7.81
CA LEU A 324 3.00 -5.92 8.42
C LEU A 324 3.49 -4.86 9.41
N TRP A 325 4.66 -5.03 10.02
CA TRP A 325 5.32 -4.06 10.89
C TRP A 325 6.63 -3.59 10.28
N ASP A 326 6.98 -2.34 10.55
CA ASP A 326 8.25 -1.76 10.13
C ASP A 326 9.44 -2.25 11.00
N ASP A 327 10.66 -1.81 10.69
CA ASP A 327 11.88 -2.16 11.42
C ASP A 327 11.83 -1.83 12.92
N ASN A 328 10.97 -0.90 13.33
CA ASN A 328 10.80 -0.44 14.70
C ASN A 328 9.56 -1.03 15.39
N PHE A 329 9.00 -2.11 14.82
CA PHE A 329 7.76 -2.76 15.29
C PHE A 329 6.53 -1.84 15.29
N GLN A 330 6.50 -0.80 14.44
CA GLN A 330 5.31 0.01 14.28
C GLN A 330 4.41 -0.63 13.20
N PRO A 331 3.10 -0.75 13.44
CA PRO A 331 2.19 -1.33 12.46
C PRO A 331 2.11 -0.46 11.22
N LYS A 332 2.30 -1.07 10.05
CA LYS A 332 2.16 -0.43 8.75
C LYS A 332 0.67 -0.39 8.32
N PRO A 333 0.31 0.38 7.28
CA PRO A 333 -1.05 0.35 6.72
C PRO A 333 -1.55 -1.07 6.39
N ALA A 334 -0.65 -1.97 5.98
CA ALA A 334 -0.94 -3.36 5.70
C ALA A 334 -1.49 -4.13 6.91
N PHE A 335 -0.95 -3.91 8.13
CA PHE A 335 -1.47 -4.50 9.35
C PHE A 335 -2.95 -4.18 9.55
N ASN A 336 -3.30 -2.90 9.43
CA ASN A 336 -4.68 -2.45 9.61
C ASN A 336 -5.61 -3.00 8.51
N ALA A 337 -5.13 -3.11 7.28
CA ALA A 337 -5.89 -3.67 6.17
C ALA A 337 -6.22 -5.15 6.39
N VAL A 338 -5.26 -5.94 6.87
CA VAL A 338 -5.46 -7.34 7.25
C VAL A 338 -6.44 -7.45 8.42
N LEU A 339 -6.24 -6.67 9.50
CA LEU A 339 -7.10 -6.66 10.68
C LEU A 339 -8.58 -6.40 10.32
N ASN A 340 -8.81 -5.40 9.48
CA ASN A 340 -10.16 -5.03 9.05
C ASN A 340 -10.79 -6.11 8.17
N GLN A 341 -10.03 -6.67 7.25
CA GLN A 341 -10.53 -7.72 6.35
C GLN A 341 -10.89 -9.00 7.11
N LEU A 342 -10.16 -9.32 8.18
CA LEU A 342 -10.50 -10.44 9.06
C LEU A 342 -11.78 -10.21 9.91
N GLY A 343 -12.33 -8.98 9.91
CA GLY A 343 -13.53 -8.66 10.67
C GLY A 343 -13.25 -8.02 12.04
N GLY A 344 -11.99 -7.71 12.36
CA GLY A 344 -11.58 -7.10 13.64
C GLY A 344 -11.84 -5.61 13.77
N GLY A 345 -12.36 -4.99 12.73
CA GLY A 345 -12.70 -3.59 12.71
C GLY A 345 -14.20 -3.37 12.81
N GLY A 346 -14.70 -3.08 13.98
CA GLY A 346 -16.05 -2.48 14.16
C GLY A 346 -16.10 -1.02 13.66
N GLY A 347 -15.36 -0.70 12.61
CA GLY A 347 -15.34 0.56 11.89
C GLY A 347 -14.64 0.34 10.53
N PRO A 348 -14.92 1.15 9.53
CA PRO A 348 -14.16 1.11 8.29
C PRO A 348 -12.68 1.20 8.67
N GLY A 349 -11.84 0.33 8.08
CA GLY A 349 -10.40 0.38 8.27
C GLY A 349 -9.86 1.78 8.11
N PRO A 350 -8.60 2.04 8.48
CA PRO A 350 -8.02 3.36 8.30
C PRO A 350 -8.09 3.71 6.82
N THR A 351 -9.25 4.24 6.45
CA THR A 351 -9.52 4.83 5.14
C THR A 351 -8.84 6.20 5.08
N PRO A 352 -8.50 6.67 3.90
CA PRO A 352 -8.31 8.11 3.71
C PRO A 352 -9.41 8.86 4.45
N PRO A 353 -9.15 10.05 4.98
CA PRO A 353 -10.20 10.82 5.62
C PRO A 353 -11.41 10.99 4.69
N ALA A 354 -12.60 11.17 5.23
CA ALA A 354 -13.73 11.58 4.40
C ALA A 354 -13.41 12.90 3.69
N PRO A 355 -13.97 13.17 2.51
CA PRO A 355 -13.79 14.46 1.83
C PRO A 355 -14.14 15.62 2.77
N PRO A 356 -13.38 16.74 2.75
CA PRO A 356 -13.76 17.94 3.45
C PRO A 356 -15.13 18.43 2.95
N THR A 357 -15.96 18.95 3.85
CA THR A 357 -17.30 19.42 3.51
C THR A 357 -17.43 20.93 3.73
N ASN A 358 -18.47 21.51 3.14
CA ASN A 358 -18.78 22.93 3.30
C ASN A 358 -17.61 23.88 2.95
N LEU A 359 -16.84 23.52 1.90
CA LEU A 359 -15.85 24.44 1.39
C LEU A 359 -16.54 25.73 0.94
N THR A 360 -16.08 26.86 1.47
CA THR A 360 -16.50 28.22 1.12
C THR A 360 -15.30 29.02 0.69
N ALA A 361 -15.53 30.06 -0.13
CA ALA A 361 -14.51 30.97 -0.61
C ALA A 361 -14.99 32.41 -0.48
N ASN A 362 -14.12 33.29 0.03
CA ASN A 362 -14.36 34.73 0.08
C ASN A 362 -13.24 35.44 -0.67
N ALA A 363 -13.60 36.16 -1.75
CA ALA A 363 -12.64 36.81 -2.63
C ALA A 363 -12.48 38.29 -2.30
N GLY A 364 -11.24 38.69 -2.09
CA GLY A 364 -10.76 40.04 -2.19
C GLY A 364 -10.33 40.38 -3.63
N SER A 365 -9.62 41.51 -3.81
CA SER A 365 -9.01 41.83 -5.11
C SER A 365 -7.77 41.02 -5.44
N ASN A 366 -6.95 40.70 -4.43
CA ASN A 366 -5.64 40.02 -4.58
C ASN A 366 -5.52 38.79 -3.70
N SER A 367 -6.61 38.32 -3.10
CA SER A 367 -6.59 37.10 -2.29
C SER A 367 -7.95 36.41 -2.29
N VAL A 368 -7.93 35.09 -2.07
CA VAL A 368 -9.12 34.30 -1.82
C VAL A 368 -8.90 33.51 -0.52
N SER A 369 -9.76 33.80 0.46
CA SER A 369 -9.78 33.05 1.72
C SER A 369 -10.74 31.86 1.61
N LEU A 370 -10.24 30.67 1.91
CA LEU A 370 -10.96 29.40 1.88
C LEU A 370 -11.17 28.90 3.31
N SER A 371 -12.34 28.32 3.58
CA SER A 371 -12.60 27.60 4.82
C SER A 371 -13.51 26.40 4.55
N TRP A 372 -13.35 25.36 5.35
CA TRP A 372 -14.10 24.10 5.21
C TRP A 372 -14.28 23.41 6.56
N ASN A 373 -15.19 22.45 6.62
CA ASN A 373 -15.30 21.57 7.77
C ASN A 373 -14.19 20.52 7.70
N GLY A 374 -13.51 20.32 8.83
CA GLY A 374 -12.45 19.31 8.93
C GLY A 374 -12.97 17.88 8.77
N SER A 375 -12.13 17.03 8.22
CA SER A 375 -12.37 15.60 8.10
C SER A 375 -11.76 14.87 9.30
N SER A 376 -12.53 13.98 9.93
CA SER A 376 -12.03 13.17 11.06
C SER A 376 -10.83 12.33 10.60
N GLY A 377 -9.76 12.31 11.39
CA GLY A 377 -8.54 11.56 11.08
C GLY A 377 -7.63 12.21 10.01
N ALA A 378 -7.97 13.40 9.49
CA ALA A 378 -7.07 14.13 8.59
C ALA A 378 -5.89 14.73 9.35
N THR A 379 -4.69 14.56 8.82
CA THR A 379 -3.46 15.19 9.33
C THR A 379 -3.03 16.37 8.48
N GLN A 380 -3.50 16.43 7.23
CA GLN A 380 -3.17 17.49 6.27
C GLN A 380 -4.31 17.68 5.26
N TYR A 381 -4.43 18.87 4.72
CA TYR A 381 -5.31 19.24 3.60
C TYR A 381 -4.48 19.76 2.43
N GLN A 382 -4.85 19.36 1.21
CA GLN A 382 -4.26 19.84 -0.03
C GLN A 382 -5.29 20.73 -0.74
N VAL A 383 -4.91 21.96 -1.05
CA VAL A 383 -5.78 22.93 -1.71
C VAL A 383 -5.47 22.96 -3.20
N HIS A 384 -6.49 22.81 -4.01
CA HIS A 384 -6.38 22.78 -5.46
C HIS A 384 -7.17 23.93 -6.09
N ARG A 385 -6.60 24.54 -7.13
CA ARG A 385 -7.19 25.65 -7.89
C ARG A 385 -7.27 25.32 -9.37
N ALA A 386 -8.33 25.79 -10.02
CA ALA A 386 -8.46 25.84 -11.47
C ALA A 386 -8.91 27.24 -11.90
N LEU A 387 -8.45 27.68 -13.06
CA LEU A 387 -8.84 28.95 -13.65
C LEU A 387 -10.18 28.83 -14.39
N GLY A 388 -11.00 29.87 -14.34
CA GLY A 388 -12.28 29.96 -15.06
C GLY A 388 -13.46 29.33 -14.32
N ALA A 389 -14.70 29.62 -14.79
CA ALA A 389 -15.93 29.10 -14.18
C ALA A 389 -16.20 27.64 -14.51
N SER A 390 -15.62 27.10 -15.57
CA SER A 390 -15.73 25.69 -16.01
C SER A 390 -14.49 25.27 -16.83
N GLY A 391 -14.37 23.98 -17.14
CA GLY A 391 -13.19 23.44 -17.85
C GLY A 391 -11.90 23.52 -17.02
N GLY A 392 -10.75 23.23 -17.61
CA GLY A 392 -9.43 23.30 -16.97
C GLY A 392 -9.20 22.27 -15.86
N SER A 393 -7.94 21.85 -15.69
CA SER A 393 -7.53 20.92 -14.62
C SER A 393 -7.24 21.68 -13.32
N PHE A 394 -7.51 21.01 -12.20
CA PHE A 394 -7.13 21.50 -10.89
C PHE A 394 -5.65 21.20 -10.63
N SER A 395 -4.91 22.21 -10.18
CA SER A 395 -3.53 22.08 -9.73
C SER A 395 -3.44 22.37 -8.24
N GLN A 396 -2.62 21.61 -7.52
CA GLN A 396 -2.36 21.88 -6.10
C GLN A 396 -1.60 23.20 -5.95
N ILE A 397 -2.10 24.08 -5.06
CA ILE A 397 -1.50 25.39 -4.78
C ILE A 397 -0.90 25.51 -3.39
N GLY A 398 -1.19 24.55 -2.51
CA GLY A 398 -0.63 24.52 -1.16
C GLY A 398 -1.21 23.41 -0.30
N THR A 399 -0.64 23.32 0.92
CA THR A 399 -1.08 22.38 1.96
C THR A 399 -1.20 23.09 3.30
N THR A 400 -2.08 22.59 4.18
CA THR A 400 -2.26 23.09 5.55
C THR A 400 -2.72 21.96 6.46
N SER A 401 -2.39 22.01 7.75
CA SER A 401 -2.98 21.15 8.78
C SER A 401 -4.28 21.71 9.38
N GLY A 402 -4.58 22.98 9.11
CA GLY A 402 -5.82 23.65 9.55
C GLY A 402 -6.95 23.51 8.54
N THR A 403 -8.13 24.04 8.89
CA THR A 403 -9.35 24.03 8.07
C THR A 403 -9.58 25.32 7.29
N SER A 404 -8.52 26.07 7.05
CA SER A 404 -8.53 27.29 6.25
C SER A 404 -7.23 27.46 5.47
N PHE A 405 -7.30 28.18 4.37
CA PHE A 405 -6.16 28.52 3.52
C PHE A 405 -6.42 29.85 2.82
N THR A 406 -5.40 30.68 2.65
CA THR A 406 -5.51 31.92 1.89
C THR A 406 -4.62 31.83 0.65
N ASP A 407 -5.25 31.92 -0.51
CA ASP A 407 -4.55 32.02 -1.78
C ASP A 407 -4.30 33.52 -2.08
N ASN A 408 -3.04 33.93 -1.93
CA ASN A 408 -2.60 35.30 -2.23
C ASN A 408 -2.06 35.43 -3.66
N ASN A 409 -2.16 34.36 -4.46
CA ASN A 409 -1.62 34.30 -5.82
C ASN A 409 -2.74 34.33 -6.86
N VAL A 410 -3.68 35.29 -6.69
CA VAL A 410 -4.83 35.48 -7.57
C VAL A 410 -4.79 36.86 -8.22
N SER A 411 -5.29 36.93 -9.45
CA SER A 411 -5.42 38.21 -10.18
C SER A 411 -6.79 38.86 -9.94
N PRO A 412 -6.91 40.20 -9.90
CA PRO A 412 -8.19 40.89 -9.85
C PRO A 412 -9.09 40.54 -11.04
N ASN A 413 -10.40 40.67 -10.86
CA ASN A 413 -11.44 40.42 -11.88
C ASN A 413 -11.33 39.04 -12.55
N THR A 414 -10.81 38.06 -11.83
CA THR A 414 -10.51 36.72 -12.37
C THR A 414 -11.33 35.67 -11.64
N THR A 415 -11.93 34.76 -12.38
CA THR A 415 -12.73 33.67 -11.83
C THR A 415 -11.85 32.45 -11.59
N TYR A 416 -11.93 31.91 -10.38
CA TYR A 416 -11.22 30.68 -9.95
C TYR A 416 -12.22 29.66 -9.39
N ARG A 417 -11.84 28.39 -9.49
CA ARG A 417 -12.50 27.29 -8.80
C ARG A 417 -11.54 26.67 -7.82
N TYR A 418 -12.04 26.30 -6.66
CA TYR A 418 -11.26 25.62 -5.62
C TYR A 418 -11.94 24.35 -5.17
N ARG A 419 -11.12 23.38 -4.80
CA ARG A 419 -11.51 22.19 -4.08
C ARG A 419 -10.40 21.80 -3.10
N VAL A 420 -10.73 21.02 -2.08
CA VAL A 420 -9.78 20.60 -1.05
C VAL A 420 -9.88 19.09 -0.88
N THR A 421 -8.76 18.42 -0.75
CA THR A 421 -8.68 17.02 -0.35
C THR A 421 -8.08 16.93 1.05
N ALA A 422 -8.51 15.96 1.84
CA ALA A 422 -7.93 15.63 3.14
C ALA A 422 -6.99 14.43 3.00
N SER A 423 -5.89 14.41 3.75
CA SER A 423 -4.95 13.29 3.75
C SER A 423 -4.49 12.93 5.16
N ASN A 424 -4.17 11.66 5.32
CA ASN A 424 -3.50 11.09 6.49
C ASN A 424 -2.52 9.99 6.03
N ALA A 425 -1.97 9.19 6.95
CA ALA A 425 -1.09 8.08 6.63
C ALA A 425 -1.76 7.01 5.73
N ASN A 426 -3.09 6.98 5.67
CA ASN A 426 -3.88 5.97 4.95
C ASN A 426 -4.31 6.43 3.54
N GLY A 427 -3.90 7.63 3.12
CA GLY A 427 -4.15 8.13 1.77
C GLY A 427 -4.84 9.50 1.73
N THR A 428 -5.31 9.87 0.53
CA THR A 428 -5.97 11.14 0.25
C THR A 428 -7.43 10.88 -0.12
N SER A 429 -8.33 11.70 0.43
CA SER A 429 -9.78 11.64 0.18
C SER A 429 -10.14 12.01 -1.25
N ASP A 430 -11.36 11.72 -1.65
CA ASP A 430 -12.01 12.43 -2.74
C ASP A 430 -12.06 13.93 -2.45
N PRO A 431 -12.18 14.78 -3.49
CA PRO A 431 -12.27 16.23 -3.30
C PRO A 431 -13.57 16.65 -2.58
N SER A 432 -13.50 17.77 -1.86
CA SER A 432 -14.66 18.52 -1.37
C SER A 432 -15.61 18.94 -2.49
N ASN A 433 -16.73 19.58 -2.12
CA ASN A 433 -17.47 20.40 -3.07
C ASN A 433 -16.55 21.44 -3.73
N THR A 434 -16.82 21.74 -4.99
CA THR A 434 -16.11 22.82 -5.72
C THR A 434 -16.81 24.15 -5.47
N VAL A 435 -16.05 25.18 -5.10
CA VAL A 435 -16.52 26.55 -5.03
C VAL A 435 -15.95 27.35 -6.19
N THR A 436 -16.79 28.23 -6.77
CA THR A 436 -16.40 29.17 -7.83
C THR A 436 -16.49 30.59 -7.27
N VAL A 437 -15.44 31.36 -7.44
CA VAL A 437 -15.37 32.73 -6.93
C VAL A 437 -14.67 33.62 -7.94
N THR A 438 -15.13 34.86 -8.05
CA THR A 438 -14.49 35.89 -8.87
C THR A 438 -13.91 36.94 -7.95
N THR A 439 -12.60 37.20 -8.09
CA THR A 439 -11.92 38.24 -7.33
C THR A 439 -12.47 39.62 -7.68
N SER A 440 -12.58 40.51 -6.69
CA SER A 440 -13.04 41.86 -6.88
C SER A 440 -12.08 42.65 -7.77
N GLY A 441 -12.58 43.60 -8.52
CA GLY A 441 -11.74 44.66 -9.12
C GLY A 441 -11.05 45.46 -8.01
N SER A 442 -9.80 45.83 -8.19
CA SER A 442 -9.16 46.78 -7.29
C SER A 442 -9.94 48.12 -7.35
N GLY A 443 -10.76 48.39 -6.32
CA GLY A 443 -11.48 49.67 -6.19
C GLY A 443 -10.52 50.78 -5.83
N GLY A 444 -10.00 51.48 -6.82
CA GLY A 444 -9.30 52.76 -6.68
C GLY A 444 -9.84 53.75 -7.71
N PRO A 445 -9.90 55.04 -7.41
CA PRO A 445 -10.51 56.03 -8.31
C PRO A 445 -9.69 56.20 -9.58
N THR A 446 -10.44 56.26 -10.66
CA THR A 446 -10.02 56.47 -12.03
C THR A 446 -9.18 57.70 -12.24
N THR A 447 -7.99 57.54 -12.74
CA THR A 447 -7.41 58.20 -13.94
C THR A 447 -6.04 57.59 -14.18
N PRO A 448 -5.72 57.06 -15.36
CA PRO A 448 -4.37 56.56 -15.63
C PRO A 448 -3.46 57.78 -15.89
N PRO A 449 -2.27 57.81 -15.28
CA PRO A 449 -1.17 58.55 -15.87
C PRO A 449 -0.64 57.75 -17.06
N PRO A 450 -0.07 58.37 -18.10
CA PRO A 450 0.61 57.73 -19.19
C PRO A 450 1.98 57.25 -18.67
N GLY A 451 2.05 56.03 -18.19
CA GLY A 451 3.29 55.38 -17.74
C GLY A 451 3.43 54.02 -18.41
N GLY A 452 4.60 53.76 -18.97
CA GLY A 452 4.92 52.55 -19.72
C GLY A 452 4.63 51.26 -18.95
N ALA A 453 4.35 50.20 -19.69
CA ALA A 453 4.14 48.85 -19.16
C ALA A 453 5.29 48.43 -18.26
N ASP A 454 4.98 47.90 -17.05
CA ASP A 454 5.99 47.44 -16.07
C ASP A 454 6.70 46.13 -16.48
N CYS A 455 6.49 45.65 -17.72
CA CYS A 455 7.14 44.47 -18.29
C CYS A 455 7.41 44.63 -19.79
N ALA A 456 8.48 43.98 -20.23
CA ALA A 456 8.81 43.81 -21.65
C ALA A 456 8.97 42.33 -21.96
N VAL A 457 8.52 41.89 -23.11
CA VAL A 457 8.61 40.50 -23.57
C VAL A 457 9.31 40.44 -24.91
N THR A 458 10.35 39.65 -24.98
CA THR A 458 11.02 39.26 -26.23
C THR A 458 10.59 37.84 -26.57
N TYR A 459 10.07 37.63 -27.77
CA TYR A 459 9.68 36.32 -28.28
C TYR A 459 10.53 35.99 -29.53
N VAL A 460 11.21 34.85 -29.50
CA VAL A 460 12.01 34.38 -30.63
C VAL A 460 11.54 32.96 -30.99
N ALA A 461 11.11 32.77 -32.22
CA ALA A 461 10.80 31.45 -32.77
C ALA A 461 11.85 31.06 -33.81
N ASN A 462 12.38 29.85 -33.67
CA ASN A 462 13.34 29.25 -34.61
C ASN A 462 12.64 28.09 -35.33
N ASP A 463 12.30 28.28 -36.60
CA ASP A 463 11.67 27.25 -37.42
C ASP A 463 12.63 26.12 -37.75
N TRP A 464 12.14 24.89 -37.73
CA TRP A 464 12.93 23.71 -38.12
C TRP A 464 12.88 23.51 -39.63
N GLY A 465 13.88 23.95 -40.33
CA GLY A 465 13.90 24.02 -41.79
C GLY A 465 13.29 22.82 -42.50
N GLY A 466 12.32 23.08 -43.39
CA GLY A 466 11.61 22.07 -44.16
C GLY A 466 10.44 21.35 -43.44
N HIS A 467 10.20 21.66 -42.17
CA HIS A 467 9.10 21.12 -41.34
C HIS A 467 8.30 22.25 -40.70
N PRO A 468 7.00 22.06 -40.35
CA PRO A 468 6.21 23.09 -39.69
C PRO A 468 6.54 23.27 -38.21
N GLY A 469 7.47 22.47 -37.65
CA GLY A 469 7.91 22.58 -36.26
C GLY A 469 8.77 23.81 -35.98
N PHE A 470 8.67 24.35 -34.78
CA PHE A 470 9.51 25.45 -34.29
C PHE A 470 9.83 25.32 -32.81
N THR A 471 10.89 26.00 -32.39
CA THR A 471 11.24 26.19 -30.98
C THR A 471 11.04 27.66 -30.64
N ALA A 472 10.28 27.94 -29.58
CA ALA A 472 10.05 29.30 -29.09
C ALA A 472 10.80 29.53 -27.77
N ASP A 473 11.57 30.62 -27.71
CA ASP A 473 12.21 31.15 -26.52
C ASP A 473 11.61 32.51 -26.17
N ILE A 474 11.17 32.64 -24.92
CA ILE A 474 10.52 33.86 -24.44
C ILE A 474 11.31 34.41 -23.26
N THR A 475 11.71 35.67 -23.35
CA THR A 475 12.35 36.38 -22.23
C THR A 475 11.37 37.43 -21.71
N ILE A 476 11.08 37.34 -20.43
CA ILE A 476 10.25 38.30 -19.67
C ILE A 476 11.20 39.21 -18.90
N ARG A 477 11.12 40.51 -19.08
CA ARG A 477 11.87 41.51 -18.31
C ARG A 477 10.94 42.35 -17.45
N ASN A 478 11.27 42.47 -16.18
CA ASN A 478 10.61 43.43 -15.28
C ASN A 478 11.17 44.84 -15.55
N THR A 479 10.38 45.72 -16.15
CA THR A 479 10.73 47.13 -16.43
C THR A 479 10.21 48.08 -15.35
N GLY A 480 9.43 47.55 -14.38
CA GLY A 480 8.94 48.29 -13.23
C GLY A 480 9.95 48.43 -12.11
N ASN A 481 9.57 49.07 -11.05
CA ASN A 481 10.39 49.32 -9.87
C ASN A 481 10.10 48.39 -8.69
N THR A 482 9.18 47.44 -8.84
CA THR A 482 8.78 46.45 -7.85
C THR A 482 9.13 45.05 -8.32
N THR A 483 9.51 44.17 -7.37
CA THR A 483 9.79 42.75 -7.68
C THR A 483 8.50 42.02 -8.05
N ILE A 484 8.51 41.28 -9.16
CA ILE A 484 7.44 40.39 -9.54
C ILE A 484 7.66 39.06 -8.81
N ASN A 485 6.68 38.61 -8.01
CA ASN A 485 6.72 37.34 -7.27
C ASN A 485 5.62 36.43 -7.83
N GLY A 486 6.03 35.42 -8.59
CA GLY A 486 5.17 34.57 -9.39
C GLY A 486 4.71 35.26 -10.67
N TRP A 487 4.88 34.57 -11.81
CA TRP A 487 4.42 35.14 -13.06
C TRP A 487 3.63 34.13 -13.90
N THR A 488 2.61 34.67 -14.56
CA THR A 488 1.84 34.00 -15.60
C THR A 488 1.85 34.88 -16.83
N LEU A 489 2.42 34.40 -17.91
CA LEU A 489 2.45 35.06 -19.19
C LEU A 489 1.37 34.48 -20.09
N THR A 490 0.55 35.32 -20.70
CA THR A 490 -0.45 34.92 -21.70
C THR A 490 -0.24 35.65 -23.00
N PHE A 491 -0.47 34.96 -24.11
CA PHE A 491 -0.47 35.53 -25.46
C PHE A 491 -1.33 34.65 -26.38
N SER A 492 -1.64 35.14 -27.58
CA SER A 492 -2.43 34.38 -28.55
C SER A 492 -1.76 34.31 -29.91
N TYR A 493 -1.81 33.13 -30.51
CA TYR A 493 -1.45 32.90 -31.89
C TYR A 493 -2.57 33.32 -32.85
N THR A 494 -2.18 33.81 -34.03
CA THR A 494 -3.14 34.31 -35.04
C THR A 494 -3.21 33.44 -36.30
N ALA A 495 -2.28 32.48 -36.44
CA ALA A 495 -2.13 31.67 -37.64
C ALA A 495 -2.28 30.15 -37.39
N GLY A 496 -2.97 29.74 -36.31
CA GLY A 496 -3.26 28.33 -36.01
C GLY A 496 -2.08 27.50 -35.50
N GLN A 497 -1.07 28.17 -34.94
CA GLN A 497 0.05 27.50 -34.28
C GLN A 497 -0.42 26.71 -33.05
N THR A 498 0.23 25.57 -32.77
CA THR A 498 0.01 24.74 -31.58
C THR A 498 1.32 24.54 -30.82
N ILE A 499 1.25 24.36 -29.50
CA ILE A 499 2.41 24.08 -28.66
C ILE A 499 2.48 22.60 -28.30
N GLU A 500 3.67 22.14 -27.96
CA GLU A 500 3.94 20.79 -27.43
C GLU A 500 4.35 20.91 -25.94
N PRO A 501 3.41 20.66 -24.99
CA PRO A 501 3.73 20.66 -23.57
C PRO A 501 4.74 19.56 -23.21
N PRO A 502 5.53 19.72 -22.09
CA PRO A 502 5.38 20.74 -21.04
C PRO A 502 6.18 22.04 -21.25
N GLY A 503 7.14 22.12 -22.19
CA GLY A 503 8.09 23.23 -22.28
C GLY A 503 9.23 23.13 -21.26
N TRP A 504 10.09 24.17 -21.20
CA TRP A 504 11.20 24.25 -20.23
C TRP A 504 11.18 25.63 -19.52
N ASN A 505 11.77 25.67 -18.34
CA ASN A 505 11.79 26.83 -17.45
C ASN A 505 10.40 27.36 -17.03
N GLY A 506 9.36 26.54 -17.18
CA GLY A 506 7.99 26.84 -16.81
C GLY A 506 7.04 25.79 -17.36
N THR A 507 5.78 25.89 -16.96
CA THR A 507 4.71 25.04 -17.49
C THR A 507 3.97 25.82 -18.57
N VAL A 508 3.83 25.24 -19.77
CA VAL A 508 3.16 25.87 -20.90
C VAL A 508 1.92 25.06 -21.29
N SER A 509 0.83 25.74 -21.56
CA SER A 509 -0.44 25.14 -21.99
C SER A 509 -1.12 26.02 -23.05
N GLN A 510 -1.98 25.42 -23.88
CA GLN A 510 -2.73 26.12 -24.90
C GLN A 510 -4.21 25.75 -24.86
N SER A 511 -5.07 26.74 -24.97
CA SER A 511 -6.51 26.56 -25.13
C SER A 511 -7.00 27.43 -26.30
N GLY A 512 -7.44 26.78 -27.38
CA GLY A 512 -7.71 27.48 -28.63
C GLY A 512 -6.47 28.19 -29.18
N SER A 513 -6.53 29.47 -29.44
CA SER A 513 -5.38 30.28 -29.86
C SER A 513 -4.52 30.82 -28.70
N THR A 514 -5.01 30.75 -27.46
CA THR A 514 -4.34 31.35 -26.29
C THR A 514 -3.35 30.39 -25.66
N VAL A 515 -2.11 30.86 -25.49
CA VAL A 515 -1.03 30.16 -24.78
C VAL A 515 -0.86 30.79 -23.40
N THR A 516 -0.70 29.95 -22.40
CA THR A 516 -0.41 30.36 -21.01
C THR A 516 0.89 29.69 -20.57
N ALA A 517 1.86 30.49 -20.14
CA ALA A 517 3.11 30.02 -19.53
C ALA A 517 3.16 30.48 -18.07
N VAL A 518 3.48 29.55 -17.17
CA VAL A 518 3.57 29.79 -15.72
C VAL A 518 5.00 29.48 -15.26
N ASN A 519 5.52 30.29 -14.34
CA ASN A 519 6.87 30.10 -13.80
C ASN A 519 7.13 28.72 -13.20
N ALA A 520 8.38 28.26 -13.29
CA ALA A 520 8.87 27.16 -12.48
C ALA A 520 9.10 27.63 -11.02
N SER A 521 9.19 26.69 -10.09
CA SER A 521 9.38 26.98 -8.66
C SER A 521 10.63 27.83 -8.33
N TRP A 522 11.62 27.84 -9.22
CA TRP A 522 12.92 28.49 -9.02
C TRP A 522 13.08 29.82 -9.78
N ASN A 523 12.21 30.18 -10.74
CA ASN A 523 12.32 31.40 -11.52
C ASN A 523 11.11 32.34 -11.41
N GLY A 524 10.27 32.13 -10.39
CA GLY A 524 9.05 32.92 -10.15
C GLY A 524 9.32 34.36 -9.67
N THR A 525 10.55 34.69 -9.21
CA THR A 525 10.89 36.01 -8.71
C THR A 525 11.72 36.76 -9.75
N ILE A 526 11.18 37.92 -10.23
CA ILE A 526 11.88 38.79 -11.18
C ILE A 526 12.07 40.17 -10.52
N PRO A 527 13.29 40.49 -10.02
CA PRO A 527 13.54 41.82 -9.43
C PRO A 527 13.47 42.92 -10.49
N PRO A 528 13.38 44.20 -10.10
CA PRO A 528 13.47 45.32 -11.03
C PRO A 528 14.66 45.19 -11.97
N ASN A 529 14.43 45.37 -13.28
CA ASN A 529 15.37 45.13 -14.37
C ASN A 529 15.86 43.68 -14.54
N GLY A 530 15.39 42.73 -13.71
CA GLY A 530 15.66 41.31 -13.88
C GLY A 530 14.87 40.67 -15.01
N THR A 531 15.25 39.42 -15.35
CA THR A 531 14.59 38.65 -16.40
C THR A 531 14.25 37.23 -15.93
N ALA A 532 13.21 36.63 -16.54
CA ALA A 532 12.92 35.23 -16.51
C ALA A 532 12.73 34.71 -17.94
N ASN A 533 13.09 33.45 -18.15
CA ASN A 533 12.96 32.81 -19.46
C ASN A 533 12.03 31.59 -19.37
N VAL A 534 11.28 31.36 -20.44
CA VAL A 534 10.46 30.16 -20.65
C VAL A 534 10.48 29.81 -22.13
N GLY A 535 10.43 28.53 -22.46
CA GLY A 535 10.39 28.10 -23.84
C GLY A 535 9.60 26.81 -24.05
N PHE A 536 9.34 26.51 -25.31
CA PHE A 536 8.60 25.32 -25.72
C PHE A 536 8.82 25.02 -27.20
N ASN A 537 8.52 23.79 -27.57
CA ASN A 537 8.37 23.42 -28.98
C ASN A 537 6.92 23.60 -29.43
N GLY A 538 6.73 23.81 -30.72
CA GLY A 538 5.41 23.94 -31.31
C GLY A 538 5.38 23.60 -32.78
N THR A 539 4.18 23.60 -33.34
CA THR A 539 3.93 23.34 -34.77
C THR A 539 3.13 24.49 -35.36
N ALA A 540 3.63 25.06 -36.44
CA ALA A 540 2.93 26.04 -37.26
C ALA A 540 1.90 25.37 -38.19
N ALA A 541 0.88 26.11 -38.63
CA ALA A 541 -0.13 25.56 -39.52
C ALA A 541 0.45 25.08 -40.88
N SER A 542 1.55 25.65 -41.33
CA SER A 542 2.31 25.21 -42.49
C SER A 542 3.74 25.72 -42.41
N VAL A 543 4.65 25.10 -43.19
CA VAL A 543 6.06 25.54 -43.30
C VAL A 543 6.14 27.03 -43.68
N GLY A 544 6.88 27.78 -42.89
CA GLY A 544 7.09 29.22 -43.12
C GLY A 544 5.91 30.12 -42.71
N ASN A 545 4.82 29.60 -42.16
CA ASN A 545 3.71 30.38 -41.65
C ASN A 545 3.67 30.37 -40.11
N ASN A 546 4.66 31.01 -39.50
CA ASN A 546 4.84 31.09 -38.05
C ASN A 546 5.00 32.54 -37.57
N PRO A 547 3.99 33.42 -37.77
CA PRO A 547 4.09 34.78 -37.30
C PRO A 547 4.16 34.84 -35.77
N PRO A 548 5.04 35.67 -35.18
CA PRO A 548 5.12 35.84 -33.74
C PRO A 548 3.85 36.48 -33.16
N PRO A 549 3.54 36.18 -31.89
CA PRO A 549 2.48 36.89 -31.17
C PRO A 549 2.76 38.40 -31.11
N THR A 550 1.71 39.20 -31.26
CA THR A 550 1.84 40.68 -31.30
C THR A 550 1.54 41.35 -29.95
N SER A 551 1.03 40.62 -28.98
CA SER A 551 0.72 41.12 -27.66
C SER A 551 0.93 40.08 -26.59
N PHE A 552 1.44 40.50 -25.44
CA PHE A 552 1.68 39.70 -24.27
C PHE A 552 1.08 40.35 -23.03
N SER A 553 0.57 39.54 -22.12
CA SER A 553 0.09 39.97 -20.82
C SER A 553 0.78 39.18 -19.72
N LEU A 554 1.39 39.88 -18.77
CA LEU A 554 2.04 39.30 -17.60
C LEU A 554 1.18 39.58 -16.36
N ASN A 555 0.69 38.53 -15.70
CA ASN A 555 -0.21 38.65 -14.55
C ASN A 555 -1.43 39.57 -14.84
N GLY A 556 -1.95 39.56 -16.08
CA GLY A 556 -3.08 40.39 -16.51
C GLY A 556 -2.71 41.82 -16.97
N THR A 557 -1.43 42.23 -16.86
CA THR A 557 -0.94 43.54 -17.32
C THR A 557 -0.29 43.40 -18.68
N SER A 558 -0.65 44.27 -19.63
CA SER A 558 -0.02 44.27 -20.97
C SER A 558 1.45 44.64 -20.89
N CYS A 559 2.31 43.87 -21.54
CA CYS A 559 3.73 44.14 -21.66
C CYS A 559 4.07 44.81 -22.99
N THR A 560 5.19 45.54 -23.01
CA THR A 560 5.79 45.98 -24.28
C THR A 560 6.41 44.77 -24.98
N VAL A 561 6.30 44.69 -26.29
CA VAL A 561 7.01 43.70 -27.12
C VAL A 561 8.34 44.31 -27.53
N SER A 562 9.45 43.60 -27.24
CA SER A 562 10.82 44.09 -27.46
C SER A 562 11.61 43.18 -28.41
#